data_7fa46262ecdeee480966b9b4f433601f
#
_entry.id   7fa46262ecdeee480966b9b4f433601f
#
_cell.length_a   1.000
_cell.length_b   1.000
_cell.length_c   1.000
_cell.angle_alpha   90.00
_cell.angle_beta   90.00
_cell.angle_gamma   90.00
#
_symmetry.space_group_name_H-M   'P 1'
#
loop_
_entity.id
_entity.type
_entity.pdbx_description
1 polymer ?
#
loop_
_entity_poly.entity_id
_entity_poly.type
_entity_poly.pdbx_seq_one_letter_code
_entity_poly.pdbx_strand_id
1 'polypeptide(L)'
;VTDEVVTEQVDYYRRRAAEYDETAYGDVAAARARIARLVADLRPAGRVLEIACGTGLWTEALAATAGQVTAIDAAPEAVAIARDRVRAANVSFEVADVFSWRAGTRFDVIFFSAWLSHVPAGRFEAFWQLLRDLLAGDGRVLFIDEHVDERGKEVYLAGRDEVVERRLNDGRRFRVVKNFVDPADLERRLGQLGWDCVVGRDGPDWVRGEARPARQPRR
;
A
#
# COMPACT_ATOMS: atom_id res chain seq x y z
N VAL A 1 14.48 1.18 -12.38
CA VAL A 1 14.92 0.80 -11.01
C VAL A 1 15.54 -0.59 -11.07
N THR A 2 16.67 -0.78 -10.37
CA THR A 2 17.36 -2.07 -10.25
C THR A 2 16.84 -2.85 -9.03
N ASP A 3 17.02 -4.16 -9.02
CA ASP A 3 16.68 -5.02 -7.88
C ASP A 3 17.46 -4.62 -6.61
N GLU A 4 18.65 -4.04 -6.76
CA GLU A 4 19.43 -3.49 -5.65
C GLU A 4 18.67 -2.39 -4.90
N VAL A 5 18.04 -1.43 -5.62
CA VAL A 5 17.23 -0.35 -4.99
C VAL A 5 16.00 -0.93 -4.29
N VAL A 6 15.36 -1.95 -4.87
CA VAL A 6 14.22 -2.61 -4.23
C VAL A 6 14.65 -3.32 -2.93
N THR A 7 15.81 -3.99 -2.93
CA THR A 7 16.37 -4.62 -1.73
C THR A 7 16.70 -3.58 -0.66
N GLU A 8 17.31 -2.46 -1.06
CA GLU A 8 17.65 -1.35 -0.16
C GLU A 8 16.39 -0.69 0.43
N GLN A 9 15.32 -0.56 -0.36
CA GLN A 9 14.02 -0.09 0.12
C GLN A 9 13.46 -0.99 1.23
N VAL A 10 13.52 -2.32 1.06
CA VAL A 10 13.08 -3.25 2.10
C VAL A 10 13.93 -3.09 3.37
N ASP A 11 15.27 -2.99 3.24
CA ASP A 11 16.16 -2.77 4.40
C ASP A 11 15.87 -1.43 5.09
N TYR A 12 15.55 -0.38 4.33
CA TYR A 12 15.10 0.90 4.88
C TYR A 12 13.87 0.74 5.77
N TYR A 13 12.80 0.10 5.28
CA TYR A 13 11.56 -0.06 6.04
C TYR A 13 11.72 -1.00 7.24
N ARG A 14 12.56 -2.04 7.13
CA ARG A 14 12.94 -2.88 8.27
C ARG A 14 13.55 -2.05 9.40
N ARG A 15 14.52 -1.20 9.08
CA ARG A 15 15.24 -0.37 10.05
C ARG A 15 14.39 0.80 10.56
N ARG A 16 13.49 1.31 9.73
CA ARG A 16 12.56 2.38 10.09
C ARG A 16 11.42 1.91 10.98
N ALA A 17 11.14 0.64 11.09
CA ALA A 17 9.95 0.09 11.73
C ALA A 17 9.69 0.68 13.14
N ALA A 18 10.73 0.82 13.95
CA ALA A 18 10.62 1.35 15.32
C ALA A 18 10.30 2.86 15.38
N GLU A 19 10.68 3.64 14.36
CA GLU A 19 10.45 5.09 14.28
C GLU A 19 9.34 5.46 13.29
N TYR A 20 8.72 4.44 12.65
CA TYR A 20 7.79 4.66 11.54
C TYR A 20 6.60 5.49 11.94
N ASP A 21 5.93 5.14 13.02
CA ASP A 21 4.68 5.81 13.42
C ASP A 21 4.91 7.29 13.75
N GLU A 22 5.97 7.58 14.47
CA GLU A 22 6.35 8.95 14.83
C GLU A 22 6.71 9.77 13.58
N THR A 23 7.53 9.19 12.70
CA THR A 23 8.07 9.89 11.53
C THR A 23 7.10 9.98 10.35
N ALA A 24 6.14 9.04 10.25
CA ALA A 24 5.14 9.03 9.17
C ALA A 24 3.84 9.74 9.55
N TYR A 25 3.43 9.67 10.81
CA TYR A 25 2.12 10.18 11.25
C TYR A 25 2.22 11.37 12.20
N GLY A 26 3.34 11.56 12.89
CA GLY A 26 3.48 12.58 13.94
C GLY A 26 2.51 12.32 15.09
N ASP A 27 1.29 12.85 15.02
CA ASP A 27 0.22 12.54 15.97
C ASP A 27 -0.48 11.22 15.63
N VAL A 28 -0.02 10.14 16.24
CA VAL A 28 -0.55 8.77 16.02
C VAL A 28 -2.02 8.66 16.44
N ALA A 29 -2.48 9.39 17.45
CA ALA A 29 -3.87 9.33 17.89
C ALA A 29 -4.82 9.98 16.86
N ALA A 30 -4.43 11.14 16.33
CA ALA A 30 -5.15 11.80 15.24
C ALA A 30 -5.14 10.96 13.97
N ALA A 31 -3.99 10.34 13.61
CA ALA A 31 -3.88 9.45 12.48
C ALA A 31 -4.82 8.23 12.61
N ARG A 32 -4.83 7.57 13.78
CA ARG A 32 -5.73 6.45 14.07
C ARG A 32 -7.20 6.83 13.88
N ALA A 33 -7.63 7.98 14.40
CA ALA A 33 -9.00 8.47 14.25
C ALA A 33 -9.36 8.78 12.78
N ARG A 34 -8.40 9.35 12.01
CA ARG A 34 -8.57 9.59 10.57
C ARG A 34 -8.68 8.27 9.81
N ILE A 35 -7.78 7.32 10.05
CA ILE A 35 -7.76 6.00 9.42
C ILE A 35 -9.07 5.25 9.67
N ALA A 36 -9.56 5.24 10.91
CA ALA A 36 -10.81 4.57 11.24
C ALA A 36 -12.01 5.13 10.45
N ARG A 37 -12.08 6.46 10.27
CA ARG A 37 -13.12 7.10 9.43
C ARG A 37 -12.98 6.70 7.97
N LEU A 38 -11.78 6.75 7.41
CA LEU A 38 -11.52 6.38 6.02
C LEU A 38 -11.89 4.91 5.73
N VAL A 39 -11.51 4.01 6.62
CA VAL A 39 -11.87 2.59 6.49
C VAL A 39 -13.38 2.38 6.60
N ALA A 40 -14.06 3.09 7.51
CA ALA A 40 -15.53 3.05 7.60
C ALA A 40 -16.21 3.53 6.33
N ASP A 41 -15.68 4.57 5.67
CA ASP A 41 -16.19 5.08 4.39
C ASP A 41 -15.93 4.12 3.22
N LEU A 42 -14.75 3.49 3.19
CA LEU A 42 -14.36 2.52 2.17
C LEU A 42 -15.11 1.18 2.30
N ARG A 43 -15.59 0.84 3.49
CA ARG A 43 -16.36 -0.38 3.80
C ARG A 43 -15.71 -1.66 3.26
N PRO A 44 -14.46 -1.96 3.58
CA PRO A 44 -13.88 -3.24 3.23
C PRO A 44 -14.62 -4.35 3.98
N ALA A 45 -15.10 -5.37 3.25
CA ALA A 45 -15.88 -6.46 3.82
C ALA A 45 -15.40 -7.81 3.26
N GLY A 46 -15.76 -8.90 3.93
CA GLY A 46 -15.36 -10.23 3.52
C GLY A 46 -13.92 -10.56 3.87
N ARG A 47 -13.23 -11.24 2.97
CA ARG A 47 -11.80 -11.55 3.08
C ARG A 47 -10.98 -10.41 2.48
N VAL A 48 -10.20 -9.76 3.33
CA VAL A 48 -9.36 -8.62 2.97
C VAL A 48 -7.89 -9.04 2.96
N LEU A 49 -7.18 -8.75 1.88
CA LEU A 49 -5.72 -8.76 1.85
C LEU A 49 -5.22 -7.33 2.06
N GLU A 50 -4.41 -7.12 3.07
CA GLU A 50 -3.66 -5.88 3.24
C GLU A 50 -2.21 -6.08 2.80
N ILE A 51 -1.78 -5.30 1.80
CA ILE A 51 -0.41 -5.31 1.27
C ILE A 51 0.37 -4.17 1.92
N ALA A 52 1.60 -4.44 2.34
CA ALA A 52 2.48 -3.50 3.03
C ALA A 52 1.83 -2.95 4.32
N CYS A 53 1.42 -3.84 5.22
CA CYS A 53 0.68 -3.49 6.43
C CYS A 53 1.49 -2.65 7.43
N GLY A 54 2.82 -2.59 7.26
CA GLY A 54 3.71 -1.82 8.11
C GLY A 54 3.55 -2.19 9.58
N THR A 55 3.42 -1.17 10.43
CA THR A 55 3.23 -1.32 11.88
C THR A 55 1.79 -1.64 12.30
N GLY A 56 0.86 -1.87 11.34
CA GLY A 56 -0.49 -2.37 11.60
C GLY A 56 -1.54 -1.31 11.97
N LEU A 57 -1.27 -0.02 11.73
CA LEU A 57 -2.23 1.04 12.07
C LEU A 57 -3.51 0.97 11.21
N TRP A 58 -3.36 0.62 9.93
CA TRP A 58 -4.48 0.37 9.03
C TRP A 58 -5.13 -0.99 9.30
N THR A 59 -4.33 -2.02 9.61
CA THR A 59 -4.82 -3.36 9.98
C THR A 59 -5.79 -3.30 11.15
N GLU A 60 -5.51 -2.48 12.17
CA GLU A 60 -6.40 -2.27 13.32
C GLU A 60 -7.79 -1.80 12.88
N ALA A 61 -7.87 -0.84 11.96
CA ALA A 61 -9.13 -0.33 11.44
C ALA A 61 -9.83 -1.35 10.51
N LEU A 62 -9.07 -2.03 9.65
CA LEU A 62 -9.60 -3.08 8.77
C LEU A 62 -10.21 -4.23 9.55
N ALA A 63 -9.59 -4.64 10.67
CA ALA A 63 -10.09 -5.70 11.54
C ALA A 63 -11.49 -5.43 12.10
N ALA A 64 -11.84 -4.14 12.27
CA ALA A 64 -13.15 -3.75 12.80
C ALA A 64 -14.30 -3.90 11.77
N THR A 65 -13.99 -3.97 10.47
CA THR A 65 -14.99 -3.98 9.40
C THR A 65 -14.95 -5.23 8.53
N ALA A 66 -13.79 -5.85 8.39
CA ALA A 66 -13.58 -7.05 7.58
C ALA A 66 -14.05 -8.32 8.30
N GLY A 67 -14.48 -9.33 7.54
CA GLY A 67 -14.72 -10.66 8.07
C GLY A 67 -13.42 -11.37 8.46
N GLN A 68 -12.39 -11.23 7.62
CA GLN A 68 -11.05 -11.76 7.85
C GLN A 68 -10.02 -10.85 7.17
N VAL A 69 -8.89 -10.61 7.83
CA VAL A 69 -7.76 -9.85 7.28
C VAL A 69 -6.53 -10.76 7.20
N THR A 70 -5.93 -10.83 6.03
CA THR A 70 -4.56 -11.32 5.84
C THR A 70 -3.68 -10.11 5.56
N ALA A 71 -2.77 -9.79 6.48
CA ALA A 71 -1.88 -8.64 6.39
C ALA A 71 -0.45 -9.10 6.10
N ILE A 72 0.14 -8.59 5.02
CA ILE A 72 1.50 -8.95 4.60
C ILE A 72 2.41 -7.73 4.55
N ASP A 73 3.67 -7.93 4.94
CA ASP A 73 4.74 -6.95 4.76
C ASP A 73 6.08 -7.66 4.58
N ALA A 74 7.00 -7.07 3.81
CA ALA A 74 8.33 -7.62 3.60
C ALA A 74 9.29 -7.36 4.78
N ALA A 75 8.93 -6.45 5.70
CA ALA A 75 9.73 -6.08 6.88
C ALA A 75 9.28 -6.88 8.12
N PRO A 76 10.04 -7.89 8.57
CA PRO A 76 9.66 -8.69 9.75
C PRO A 76 9.56 -7.86 11.02
N GLU A 77 10.35 -6.78 11.15
CA GLU A 77 10.32 -5.87 12.28
C GLU A 77 8.99 -5.08 12.35
N ALA A 78 8.49 -4.65 11.20
CA ALA A 78 7.19 -3.98 11.11
C ALA A 78 6.03 -4.95 11.44
N VAL A 79 6.07 -6.18 10.89
CA VAL A 79 5.09 -7.23 11.20
C VAL A 79 5.08 -7.61 12.68
N ALA A 80 6.24 -7.61 13.34
CA ALA A 80 6.30 -7.86 14.79
C ALA A 80 5.54 -6.79 15.59
N ILE A 81 5.74 -5.50 15.24
CA ILE A 81 5.01 -4.38 15.85
C ILE A 81 3.51 -4.48 15.56
N ALA A 82 3.14 -4.83 14.31
CA ALA A 82 1.74 -4.99 13.91
C ALA A 82 1.04 -6.10 14.71
N ARG A 83 1.69 -7.25 14.93
CA ARG A 83 1.17 -8.36 15.75
C ARG A 83 0.95 -7.96 17.21
N ASP A 84 1.84 -7.16 17.76
CA ASP A 84 1.68 -6.66 19.14
C ASP A 84 0.54 -5.65 19.26
N ARG A 85 0.36 -4.83 18.24
CA ARG A 85 -0.71 -3.82 18.17
C ARG A 85 -2.09 -4.43 17.97
N VAL A 86 -2.23 -5.36 17.02
CA VAL A 86 -3.54 -5.86 16.58
C VAL A 86 -3.70 -7.32 17.03
N ARG A 87 -4.49 -7.50 18.09
CA ARG A 87 -4.78 -8.83 18.68
C ARG A 87 -6.18 -9.31 18.34
N ALA A 88 -6.69 -8.92 17.17
CA ALA A 88 -8.01 -9.34 16.71
C ALA A 88 -7.95 -10.78 16.15
N ALA A 89 -8.93 -11.61 16.52
CA ALA A 89 -8.97 -13.03 16.14
C ALA A 89 -9.19 -13.26 14.64
N ASN A 90 -9.70 -12.25 13.92
CA ASN A 90 -9.93 -12.28 12.48
C ASN A 90 -8.73 -11.76 11.65
N VAL A 91 -7.56 -11.55 12.27
CA VAL A 91 -6.36 -11.05 11.59
C VAL A 91 -5.26 -12.10 11.59
N SER A 92 -4.66 -12.34 10.44
CA SER A 92 -3.43 -13.10 10.27
C SER A 92 -2.33 -12.24 9.65
N PHE A 93 -1.09 -12.40 10.15
CA PHE A 93 0.07 -11.66 9.65
C PHE A 93 1.09 -12.60 9.04
N GLU A 94 1.64 -12.23 7.87
CA GLU A 94 2.72 -12.95 7.21
C GLU A 94 3.85 -11.98 6.84
N VAL A 95 5.10 -12.45 6.99
CA VAL A 95 6.28 -11.75 6.44
C VAL A 95 6.46 -12.22 5.01
N ALA A 96 6.16 -11.36 4.04
CA ALA A 96 6.17 -11.72 2.64
C ALA A 96 6.42 -10.53 1.71
N ASP A 97 7.18 -10.75 0.64
CA ASP A 97 7.20 -9.87 -0.52
C ASP A 97 6.03 -10.24 -1.44
N VAL A 98 5.15 -9.29 -1.69
CA VAL A 98 3.92 -9.47 -2.49
C VAL A 98 4.20 -10.05 -3.88
N PHE A 99 5.32 -9.72 -4.50
CA PHE A 99 5.66 -10.23 -5.85
C PHE A 99 6.04 -11.71 -5.88
N SER A 100 6.51 -12.25 -4.75
CA SER A 100 6.87 -13.67 -4.62
C SER A 100 5.88 -14.48 -3.80
N TRP A 101 5.00 -13.80 -3.05
CA TRP A 101 4.02 -14.45 -2.19
C TRP A 101 2.97 -15.24 -2.97
N ARG A 102 2.49 -16.33 -2.36
CA ARG A 102 1.46 -17.18 -2.94
C ARG A 102 0.32 -17.35 -1.95
N ALA A 103 -0.84 -16.79 -2.29
CA ALA A 103 -2.03 -16.93 -1.48
C ALA A 103 -2.67 -18.30 -1.66
N GLY A 104 -3.12 -18.89 -0.56
CA GLY A 104 -3.94 -20.11 -0.57
C GLY A 104 -5.42 -19.87 -0.90
N THR A 105 -5.85 -18.59 -1.04
CA THR A 105 -7.24 -18.19 -1.28
C THR A 105 -7.30 -16.91 -2.10
N ARG A 106 -8.52 -16.55 -2.56
CA ARG A 106 -8.79 -15.27 -3.21
C ARG A 106 -9.49 -14.32 -2.23
N PHE A 107 -9.36 -13.02 -2.48
CA PHE A 107 -9.81 -11.96 -1.60
C PHE A 107 -10.98 -11.17 -2.21
N ASP A 108 -11.93 -10.79 -1.36
CA ASP A 108 -13.05 -9.93 -1.75
C ASP A 108 -12.60 -8.46 -1.88
N VAL A 109 -11.59 -8.09 -1.06
CA VAL A 109 -10.96 -6.78 -1.12
C VAL A 109 -9.44 -6.94 -1.00
N ILE A 110 -8.70 -6.21 -1.83
CA ILE A 110 -7.27 -5.98 -1.62
C ILE A 110 -7.10 -4.51 -1.22
N PHE A 111 -6.41 -4.26 -0.12
CA PHE A 111 -6.15 -2.93 0.42
C PHE A 111 -4.66 -2.67 0.52
N PHE A 112 -4.24 -1.44 0.22
CA PHE A 112 -2.91 -0.93 0.54
C PHE A 112 -2.94 0.59 0.75
N SER A 113 -2.03 1.06 1.62
CA SER A 113 -1.84 2.49 1.88
C SER A 113 -0.36 2.86 1.76
N ALA A 114 -0.06 4.00 1.09
CA ALA A 114 1.30 4.48 0.85
C ALA A 114 2.25 3.40 0.30
N TRP A 115 1.74 2.53 -0.58
CA TRP A 115 2.47 1.41 -1.18
C TRP A 115 2.65 1.56 -2.69
N LEU A 116 1.61 1.99 -3.43
CA LEU A 116 1.68 2.10 -4.89
C LEU A 116 2.82 3.01 -5.34
N SER A 117 3.06 4.08 -4.59
CA SER A 117 4.18 5.00 -4.80
C SER A 117 5.55 4.34 -4.64
N HIS A 118 5.63 3.17 -4.00
CA HIS A 118 6.86 2.40 -3.80
C HIS A 118 7.02 1.24 -4.78
N VAL A 119 6.07 1.05 -5.69
CA VAL A 119 6.16 0.07 -6.77
C VAL A 119 6.98 0.67 -7.92
N PRO A 120 8.10 0.05 -8.34
CA PRO A 120 8.85 0.51 -9.50
C PRO A 120 7.99 0.63 -10.75
N ALA A 121 8.18 1.68 -11.55
CA ALA A 121 7.38 1.90 -12.76
C ALA A 121 7.41 0.70 -13.70
N GLY A 122 8.55 0.02 -13.82
CA GLY A 122 8.69 -1.20 -14.63
C GLY A 122 7.99 -2.44 -14.07
N ARG A 123 7.52 -2.41 -12.81
CA ARG A 123 6.73 -3.49 -12.18
C ARG A 123 5.24 -3.16 -12.06
N PHE A 124 4.82 -1.99 -12.49
CA PHE A 124 3.43 -1.50 -12.33
C PHE A 124 2.40 -2.45 -12.97
N GLU A 125 2.59 -2.83 -14.23
CA GLU A 125 1.65 -3.72 -14.93
C GLU A 125 1.60 -5.11 -14.27
N ALA A 126 2.78 -5.67 -13.94
CA ALA A 126 2.88 -6.96 -13.26
C ALA A 126 2.20 -6.94 -11.88
N PHE A 127 2.32 -5.83 -11.15
CA PHE A 127 1.63 -5.63 -9.87
C PHE A 127 0.10 -5.67 -10.05
N TRP A 128 -0.45 -4.90 -10.99
CA TRP A 128 -1.90 -4.88 -11.23
C TRP A 128 -2.43 -6.21 -11.78
N GLN A 129 -1.62 -6.95 -12.56
CA GLN A 129 -1.97 -8.31 -12.97
C GLN A 129 -2.01 -9.26 -11.77
N LEU A 130 -1.02 -9.19 -10.88
CA LEU A 130 -1.00 -9.95 -9.62
C LEU A 130 -2.25 -9.68 -8.77
N LEU A 131 -2.65 -8.41 -8.61
CA LEU A 131 -3.87 -8.06 -7.88
C LEU A 131 -5.10 -8.72 -8.51
N ARG A 132 -5.20 -8.73 -9.84
CA ARG A 132 -6.30 -9.41 -10.57
C ARG A 132 -6.35 -10.91 -10.24
N ASP A 133 -5.21 -11.57 -10.17
CA ASP A 133 -5.12 -13.01 -9.89
C ASP A 133 -5.47 -13.34 -8.45
N LEU A 134 -5.25 -12.40 -7.52
CA LEU A 134 -5.56 -12.53 -6.10
C LEU A 134 -7.02 -12.20 -5.76
N LEU A 135 -7.73 -11.46 -6.62
CA LEU A 135 -9.14 -11.09 -6.37
C LEU A 135 -10.10 -12.26 -6.60
N ALA A 136 -11.12 -12.35 -5.76
CA ALA A 136 -12.34 -13.10 -6.04
C ALA A 136 -13.13 -12.47 -7.18
N GLY A 137 -14.10 -13.17 -7.79
CA GLY A 137 -14.76 -12.76 -9.03
C GLY A 137 -15.35 -11.34 -9.05
N ASP A 138 -15.99 -10.91 -7.96
CA ASP A 138 -16.55 -9.55 -7.82
C ASP A 138 -15.71 -8.67 -6.88
N GLY A 139 -14.46 -9.05 -6.63
CA GLY A 139 -13.56 -8.37 -5.74
C GLY A 139 -13.13 -6.99 -6.25
N ARG A 140 -12.57 -6.20 -5.34
CA ARG A 140 -12.08 -4.85 -5.62
C ARG A 140 -10.79 -4.53 -4.92
N VAL A 141 -10.03 -3.61 -5.50
CA VAL A 141 -8.86 -3.00 -4.88
C VAL A 141 -9.25 -1.65 -4.30
N LEU A 142 -8.86 -1.41 -3.07
CA LEU A 142 -8.99 -0.13 -2.38
C LEU A 142 -7.60 0.37 -2.02
N PHE A 143 -7.30 1.63 -2.30
CA PHE A 143 -5.98 2.15 -1.97
C PHE A 143 -6.02 3.63 -1.57
N ILE A 144 -4.99 4.00 -0.80
CA ILE A 144 -4.69 5.38 -0.42
C ILE A 144 -3.21 5.60 -0.68
N ASP A 145 -2.85 6.71 -1.35
CA ASP A 145 -1.45 7.04 -1.60
C ASP A 145 -1.26 8.57 -1.68
N GLU A 146 -0.02 8.99 -1.82
CA GLU A 146 0.32 10.41 -1.86
C GLU A 146 0.07 11.01 -3.25
N HIS A 147 -0.54 12.20 -3.25
CA HIS A 147 -0.83 12.95 -4.48
C HIS A 147 0.45 13.49 -5.13
N VAL A 148 0.42 13.64 -6.46
CA VAL A 148 1.56 14.14 -7.24
C VAL A 148 2.07 15.52 -6.82
N ASP A 149 1.25 16.36 -6.22
CA ASP A 149 1.65 17.67 -5.68
C ASP A 149 2.70 17.56 -4.56
N GLU A 150 2.78 16.40 -3.90
CA GLU A 150 3.78 16.11 -2.86
C GLU A 150 5.19 15.87 -3.41
N ARG A 151 5.30 15.67 -4.74
CA ARG A 151 6.58 15.37 -5.41
C ARG A 151 7.68 16.39 -5.08
N GLY A 152 7.32 17.66 -4.95
CA GLY A 152 8.27 18.75 -4.66
C GLY A 152 8.90 18.69 -3.26
N LYS A 153 8.37 17.87 -2.36
CA LYS A 153 8.91 17.68 -1.00
C LYS A 153 10.04 16.63 -0.95
N GLU A 154 10.26 15.89 -2.04
CA GLU A 154 11.24 14.81 -2.09
C GLU A 154 12.54 15.21 -2.78
N VAL A 155 13.64 14.61 -2.34
CA VAL A 155 14.97 14.78 -2.96
C VAL A 155 15.24 13.59 -3.88
N TYR A 156 15.01 13.80 -5.18
CA TYR A 156 15.29 12.78 -6.19
C TYR A 156 16.78 12.69 -6.48
N LEU A 157 17.27 11.48 -6.70
CA LEU A 157 18.65 11.29 -7.14
C LEU A 157 18.83 11.73 -8.58
N ALA A 158 19.97 12.39 -8.87
CA ALA A 158 20.27 12.91 -10.19
C ALA A 158 20.14 11.84 -11.28
N GLY A 159 19.36 12.14 -12.33
CA GLY A 159 19.09 11.23 -13.44
C GLY A 159 18.18 10.03 -13.11
N ARG A 160 17.46 10.08 -11.97
CA ARG A 160 16.51 9.03 -11.55
C ARG A 160 15.18 9.63 -11.12
N ASP A 161 14.19 9.59 -11.99
CA ASP A 161 12.88 10.23 -11.76
C ASP A 161 11.97 9.51 -10.77
N GLU A 162 12.35 8.32 -10.30
CA GLU A 162 11.57 7.49 -9.39
C GLU A 162 12.37 7.00 -8.16
N VAL A 163 13.58 7.54 -7.90
CA VAL A 163 14.39 7.15 -6.75
C VAL A 163 14.74 8.36 -5.92
N VAL A 164 14.35 8.32 -4.65
CA VAL A 164 14.65 9.35 -3.66
C VAL A 164 15.65 8.86 -2.63
N GLU A 165 16.36 9.79 -1.99
CA GLU A 165 17.17 9.50 -0.80
C GLU A 165 16.31 9.71 0.45
N ARG A 166 16.24 8.68 1.30
CA ARG A 166 15.61 8.72 2.62
C ARG A 166 16.65 8.58 3.71
N ARG A 167 16.41 9.25 4.84
CA ARG A 167 17.31 9.22 5.99
C ARG A 167 16.56 8.75 7.24
N LEU A 168 17.20 7.85 8.00
CA LEU A 168 16.73 7.45 9.34
C LEU A 168 17.17 8.47 10.40
N ASN A 169 16.57 8.42 11.57
CA ASN A 169 16.92 9.29 12.71
C ASN A 169 18.39 9.14 13.15
N ASP A 170 18.99 7.98 12.94
CA ASP A 170 20.41 7.73 13.21
C ASP A 170 21.37 8.26 12.12
N GLY A 171 20.82 8.85 11.06
CA GLY A 171 21.57 9.48 9.98
C GLY A 171 21.89 8.58 8.80
N ARG A 172 21.64 7.28 8.85
CA ARG A 172 21.83 6.39 7.69
C ARG A 172 20.93 6.77 6.54
N ARG A 173 21.43 6.63 5.32
CA ARG A 173 20.73 7.01 4.09
C ARG A 173 20.43 5.78 3.23
N PHE A 174 19.32 5.81 2.54
CA PHE A 174 18.84 4.72 1.72
C PHE A 174 18.19 5.26 0.46
N ARG A 175 18.30 4.48 -0.63
CA ARG A 175 17.57 4.72 -1.86
C ARG A 175 16.21 4.03 -1.78
N VAL A 176 15.15 4.79 -2.07
CA VAL A 176 13.77 4.30 -2.01
C VAL A 176 13.06 4.71 -3.29
N VAL A 177 12.26 3.83 -3.85
CA VAL A 177 11.37 4.13 -4.96
C VAL A 177 10.27 5.07 -4.48
N LYS A 178 10.01 6.15 -5.24
CA LYS A 178 8.92 7.07 -4.96
C LYS A 178 8.29 7.61 -6.23
N ASN A 179 7.11 7.10 -6.53
CA ASN A 179 6.25 7.48 -7.64
C ASN A 179 4.95 8.06 -7.07
N PHE A 180 4.75 9.37 -7.18
CA PHE A 180 3.51 10.00 -6.71
C PHE A 180 2.35 9.73 -7.67
N VAL A 181 1.13 9.74 -7.13
CA VAL A 181 -0.09 9.42 -7.89
C VAL A 181 -0.72 10.69 -8.45
N ASP A 182 -0.77 10.78 -9.78
CA ASP A 182 -1.70 11.65 -10.48
C ASP A 182 -3.00 10.88 -10.76
N PRO A 183 -4.16 11.33 -10.24
CA PRO A 183 -5.43 10.60 -10.38
C PRO A 183 -5.80 10.29 -11.83
N ALA A 184 -5.72 11.28 -12.72
CA ALA A 184 -6.14 11.11 -14.11
C ALA A 184 -5.19 10.19 -14.89
N ASP A 185 -3.88 10.29 -14.63
CA ASP A 185 -2.89 9.38 -15.23
C ASP A 185 -3.11 7.94 -14.75
N LEU A 186 -3.35 7.74 -13.46
CA LEU A 186 -3.60 6.41 -12.91
C LEU A 186 -4.86 5.78 -13.47
N GLU A 187 -5.98 6.51 -13.53
CA GLU A 187 -7.23 6.04 -14.12
C GLU A 187 -7.03 5.63 -15.58
N ARG A 188 -6.35 6.46 -16.37
CA ARG A 188 -6.04 6.18 -17.77
C ARG A 188 -5.19 4.91 -17.94
N ARG A 189 -4.11 4.78 -17.15
CA ARG A 189 -3.21 3.60 -17.19
C ARG A 189 -3.95 2.33 -16.80
N LEU A 190 -4.75 2.38 -15.75
CA LEU A 190 -5.53 1.23 -15.30
C LEU A 190 -6.61 0.85 -16.30
N GLY A 191 -7.25 1.81 -16.95
CA GLY A 191 -8.18 1.55 -18.04
C GLY A 191 -7.54 0.78 -19.21
N GLN A 192 -6.29 1.12 -19.56
CA GLN A 192 -5.52 0.39 -20.59
C GLN A 192 -5.20 -1.06 -20.16
N LEU A 193 -5.08 -1.33 -18.87
CA LEU A 193 -4.89 -2.68 -18.31
C LEU A 193 -6.21 -3.42 -18.06
N GLY A 194 -7.35 -2.86 -18.48
CA GLY A 194 -8.66 -3.49 -18.31
C GLY A 194 -9.18 -3.43 -16.87
N TRP A 195 -8.96 -2.31 -16.19
CA TRP A 195 -9.56 -1.99 -14.90
C TRP A 195 -10.51 -0.82 -15.02
N ASP A 196 -11.64 -0.91 -14.34
CA ASP A 196 -12.51 0.23 -14.06
C ASP A 196 -11.99 0.85 -12.75
N CYS A 197 -11.49 2.07 -12.80
CA CYS A 197 -10.86 2.73 -11.65
C CYS A 197 -11.41 4.14 -11.48
N VAL A 198 -11.64 4.51 -10.23
CA VAL A 198 -11.98 5.88 -9.82
C VAL A 198 -10.99 6.31 -8.74
N VAL A 199 -10.31 7.43 -8.98
CA VAL A 199 -9.34 8.01 -8.06
C VAL A 199 -9.74 9.44 -7.73
N GLY A 200 -9.91 9.75 -6.45
CA GLY A 200 -10.23 11.09 -5.97
C GLY A 200 -9.22 11.61 -4.96
N ARG A 201 -9.16 12.93 -4.80
CA ARG A 201 -8.40 13.54 -3.71
C ARG A 201 -9.01 13.21 -2.35
N ASP A 202 -8.14 12.98 -1.35
CA ASP A 202 -8.48 12.85 0.05
C ASP A 202 -7.68 13.88 0.86
N GLY A 203 -8.18 15.10 0.91
CA GLY A 203 -7.44 16.25 1.43
C GLY A 203 -6.39 16.79 0.46
N PRO A 204 -5.43 17.60 0.94
CA PRO A 204 -4.44 18.25 0.08
C PRO A 204 -3.37 17.28 -0.45
N ASP A 205 -2.94 16.32 0.37
CA ASP A 205 -1.71 15.56 0.16
C ASP A 205 -1.95 14.11 -0.31
N TRP A 206 -3.21 13.64 -0.26
CA TRP A 206 -3.55 12.24 -0.47
C TRP A 206 -4.53 12.03 -1.61
N VAL A 207 -4.51 10.86 -2.16
CA VAL A 207 -5.53 10.30 -3.05
C VAL A 207 -6.09 9.02 -2.46
N ARG A 208 -7.35 8.73 -2.76
CA ARG A 208 -7.96 7.43 -2.53
C ARG A 208 -8.53 6.89 -3.83
N GLY A 209 -8.42 5.60 -4.04
CA GLY A 209 -8.93 4.95 -5.23
C GLY A 209 -9.64 3.64 -4.94
N GLU A 210 -10.57 3.33 -5.83
CA GLU A 210 -11.19 2.03 -5.98
C GLU A 210 -10.99 1.54 -7.41
N ALA A 211 -10.57 0.28 -7.57
CA ALA A 211 -10.44 -0.34 -8.88
C ALA A 211 -11.05 -1.73 -8.89
N ARG A 212 -11.69 -2.09 -10.01
CA ARG A 212 -12.27 -3.41 -10.28
C ARG A 212 -11.81 -3.91 -11.64
N PRO A 213 -11.56 -5.22 -11.82
CA PRO A 213 -11.39 -5.76 -13.15
C PRO A 213 -12.59 -5.39 -14.02
N ALA A 214 -12.34 -4.77 -15.19
CA ALA A 214 -13.41 -4.43 -16.13
C ALA A 214 -14.13 -5.71 -16.56
N ARG A 215 -15.46 -5.67 -16.58
CA ARG A 215 -16.27 -6.80 -17.03
C ARG A 215 -16.03 -7.00 -18.51
N GLN A 216 -15.55 -8.17 -18.90
CA GLN A 216 -15.52 -8.52 -20.32
C GLN A 216 -16.99 -8.55 -20.83
N PRO A 217 -17.28 -7.94 -21.99
CA PRO A 217 -18.60 -8.09 -22.60
C PRO A 217 -18.88 -9.60 -22.77
N ARG A 218 -20.01 -10.07 -22.25
CA ARG A 218 -20.45 -11.45 -22.49
C ARG A 218 -20.55 -11.66 -24.01
N ARG A 219 -19.71 -12.55 -24.52
CA ARG A 219 -19.84 -13.00 -25.92
C ARG A 219 -21.11 -13.80 -26.11
#